data_2f26d3bfc6cf5dba1624c11e7d83602c
#
_entry.id   2f26d3bfc6cf5dba1624c11e7d83602c
#
_cell.length_a   1.000
_cell.length_b   1.000
_cell.length_c   1.000
_cell.angle_alpha   90.00
_cell.angle_beta   90.00
_cell.angle_gamma   90.00
#
_symmetry.space_group_name_H-M   'P 1'
#
loop_
_entity.id
_entity.type
_entity.pdbx_description
1 polymer ?
#
loop_
_entity_poly.entity_id
_entity_poly.type
_entity_poly.pdbx_seq_one_letter_code
_entity_poly.pdbx_strand_id
1 'polypeptide(L)' 'SAPIKRIVQDAKEQGLLIDATYGRKTRSVIIAESRHIILSAINPESIGNRAVVEEDEHNE' A
#
# COMPACT_ATOMS: atom_id res chain seq x y z
N SER A 1 -10.19 1.33 15.25
CA SER A 1 -9.38 0.88 14.13
C SER A 1 -7.91 1.05 14.44
N ALA A 2 -7.08 0.26 13.81
CA ALA A 2 -5.65 0.29 14.09
C ALA A 2 -4.97 1.44 13.35
N PRO A 3 -3.96 2.06 13.96
CA PRO A 3 -3.19 3.07 13.25
C PRO A 3 -2.41 2.45 12.09
N ILE A 4 -2.08 3.28 11.11
CA ILE A 4 -1.37 2.82 9.91
C ILE A 4 -0.05 2.13 10.28
N LYS A 5 0.66 2.66 11.25
CA LYS A 5 1.92 2.05 11.71
C LYS A 5 1.71 0.60 12.12
N ARG A 6 0.62 0.34 12.82
CA ARG A 6 0.32 -1.00 13.31
C ARG A 6 -0.02 -1.92 12.15
N ILE A 7 -0.78 -1.41 11.18
CA ILE A 7 -1.14 -2.19 10.01
C ILE A 7 0.11 -2.62 9.24
N VAL A 8 1.04 -1.69 9.05
CA VAL A 8 2.29 -1.97 8.36
C VAL A 8 3.11 -3.00 9.13
N GLN A 9 3.20 -2.83 10.44
CA GLN A 9 3.98 -3.76 11.26
C GLN A 9 3.40 -5.17 11.21
N ASP A 10 2.08 -5.27 11.32
CA ASP A 10 1.42 -6.58 11.28
C ASP A 10 1.64 -7.24 9.92
N ALA A 11 1.56 -6.47 8.84
CA ALA A 11 1.78 -7.01 7.50
C ALA A 11 3.20 -7.53 7.36
N LYS A 12 4.16 -6.79 7.91
CA LYS A 12 5.55 -7.19 7.86
C LYS A 12 5.76 -8.54 8.56
N GLU A 13 5.14 -8.70 9.71
CA GLU A 13 5.28 -9.94 10.49
C GLU A 13 4.61 -11.12 9.79
N GLN A 14 3.58 -10.86 9.02
CA GLN A 14 2.84 -11.89 8.32
C GLN A 14 3.38 -12.17 6.92
N GLY A 15 4.39 -11.43 6.50
CA GLY A 15 4.96 -11.61 5.17
C GLY A 15 4.09 -11.04 4.06
N LEU A 16 3.24 -10.07 4.40
CA LEU A 16 2.30 -9.46 3.45
C LEU A 16 2.70 -8.03 3.07
N LEU A 17 3.88 -7.60 3.48
CA LEU A 17 4.32 -6.24 3.19
C LEU A 17 5.14 -6.21 1.91
N ILE A 18 4.78 -5.29 1.01
CA ILE A 18 5.51 -5.06 -0.22
C ILE A 18 6.05 -3.63 -0.18
N ASP A 19 7.36 -3.47 -0.24
CA ASP A 19 7.98 -2.15 -0.23
C ASP A 19 8.32 -1.76 -1.65
N ALA A 20 7.52 -0.89 -2.22
CA ALA A 20 7.70 -0.39 -3.58
C ALA A 20 8.25 1.03 -3.59
N THR A 21 8.91 1.46 -2.52
CA THR A 21 9.47 2.81 -2.44
C THR A 21 10.86 2.90 -3.06
N TYR A 22 11.54 1.78 -3.18
CA TYR A 22 12.91 1.74 -3.70
C TYR A 22 13.84 2.65 -2.90
N GLY A 23 13.68 2.62 -1.58
CA GLY A 23 14.53 3.40 -0.68
C GLY A 23 14.10 4.85 -0.53
N ARG A 24 13.02 5.26 -1.19
CA ARG A 24 12.51 6.61 -1.06
C ARG A 24 11.55 6.70 0.12
N LYS A 25 11.21 7.91 0.48
CA LYS A 25 10.28 8.15 1.56
C LYS A 25 8.89 7.62 1.18
N THR A 26 8.26 6.89 2.10
CA THR A 26 6.91 6.40 1.89
C THR A 26 5.93 7.57 1.91
N ARG A 27 5.12 7.67 0.86
CA ARG A 27 4.13 8.72 0.74
C ARG A 27 2.71 8.20 0.71
N SER A 28 2.54 6.92 0.44
CA SER A 28 1.20 6.32 0.45
C SER A 28 1.30 4.86 0.85
N VAL A 29 0.20 4.36 1.40
CA VAL A 29 0.08 2.97 1.80
C VAL A 29 -1.16 2.42 1.10
N ILE A 30 -0.98 1.37 0.33
CA ILE A 30 -2.05 0.78 -0.46
C ILE A 30 -2.42 -0.56 0.14
N ILE A 31 -3.70 -0.75 0.40
CA ILE A 31 -4.21 -1.99 0.97
C ILE A 31 -4.92 -2.76 -0.13
N ALA A 32 -4.37 -3.91 -0.49
CA ALA A 32 -4.92 -4.74 -1.55
C ALA A 32 -5.93 -5.74 -0.98
N GLU A 33 -6.79 -6.24 -1.85
CA GLU A 33 -7.78 -7.23 -1.44
C GLU A 33 -7.15 -8.52 -0.96
N SER A 34 -5.97 -8.82 -1.44
CA SER A 34 -5.21 -9.99 -1.02
C SER A 34 -4.63 -9.84 0.38
N ARG A 35 -4.91 -8.72 1.04
CA ARG A 35 -4.40 -8.36 2.37
C ARG A 35 -2.95 -7.92 2.35
N HIS A 36 -2.36 -7.81 1.18
CA HIS A 36 -1.03 -7.24 1.06
C HIS A 36 -1.07 -5.75 1.32
N ILE A 37 -0.03 -5.26 1.96
CA ILE A 37 0.13 -3.83 2.21
C ILE A 37 1.32 -3.36 1.39
N ILE A 38 1.10 -2.36 0.55
CA ILE A 38 2.12 -1.86 -0.37
C ILE A 38 2.53 -0.46 0.05
N LEU A 39 3.82 -0.29 0.30
CA LEU A 39 4.37 1.03 0.59
C LEU A 39 4.83 1.65 -0.72
N SER A 40 4.41 2.89 -0.98
CA SER A 40 4.71 3.56 -2.23
C SER A 40 5.29 4.94 -1.99
N ALA A 41 6.17 5.37 -2.87
CA ALA A 41 6.74 6.72 -2.82
C ALA A 41 5.93 7.69 -3.68
N ILE A 42 4.83 7.24 -4.26
CA ILE A 42 3.98 8.06 -5.11
C ILE A 42 2.93 8.73 -4.25
N ASN A 43 2.68 10.03 -4.50
CA ASN A 43 1.64 10.76 -3.77
C ASN A 43 0.29 10.12 -4.01
N PRO A 44 -0.56 10.05 -2.97
CA PRO A 44 -1.90 9.48 -3.14
C PRO A 44 -2.69 10.16 -4.24
N GLU A 45 -2.49 11.47 -4.42
CA GLU A 45 -3.18 12.20 -5.47
C GLU A 45 -2.81 11.71 -6.87
N SER A 46 -1.56 11.30 -7.04
CA SER A 46 -1.09 10.79 -8.32
C SER A 46 -1.58 9.38 -8.60
N ILE A 47 -1.82 8.61 -7.55
CA ILE A 47 -2.32 7.26 -7.70
C ILE A 47 -3.80 7.29 -8.08
N GLY A 48 -4.53 8.22 -7.48
CA GLY A 48 -5.94 8.34 -7.74
C GLY A 48 -6.74 7.18 -7.18
N ASN A 49 -7.96 7.07 -7.63
CA ASN A 49 -8.87 6.05 -7.12
C ASN A 49 -8.50 4.64 -7.55
N ARG A 50 -7.77 4.53 -8.61
CA ARG A 50 -7.43 3.20 -9.15
C ARG A 50 -6.49 2.42 -8.24
N ALA A 51 -5.62 3.11 -7.54
CA ALA A 51 -4.68 2.46 -6.64
C ALA A 51 -5.39 1.83 -5.46
N VAL A 52 -6.47 2.43 -5.07
CA VAL A 52 -7.24 1.91 -3.94
C VAL A 52 -7.97 0.65 -4.32
N VAL A 53 -8.41 0.65 -5.53
CA VAL A 53 -9.11 -0.52 -6.03
C VAL A 53 -8.14 -1.62 -6.30
N GLU A 54 -7.66 -1.35 -6.42
CA GLU A 54 -7.21 -2.22 -6.67
C GLU A 54 -6.69 -2.99 -6.94
N GLU A 55 -6.59 -2.94 -7.16
CA GLU A 55 -6.26 -3.50 -7.57
C GLU A 55 -6.45 -4.28 -8.36
N ASP A 56 -6.89 -4.08 -8.96
CA ASP A 56 -7.26 -4.54 -9.73
C ASP A 56 -7.45 -4.41 -10.67
N GLU A 57 -7.58 -4.14 -11.14
CA GLU A 57 -7.87 -3.92 -12.01
C GLU A 57 -7.73 -3.37 -12.69
N HIS A 58 -7.60 -2.96 -12.92
CA HIS A 58 -7.64 -2.40 -13.49
C HIS A 58 -7.66 -1.75 -14.05
N ASN A 59 -7.66 -1.52 -14.31
CA ASN A 59 -7.86 -0.87 -14.84
C ASN A 59 -7.84 -0.20 -15.43
N GLU A 60 -7.70 0.08 -15.87
CA GLU A 60 -7.66 0.84 -16.66
C GLU A 60 -7.59 1.13 -17.13
#